data_8b8f5667b3fe2ee5b78ca94460c806aa
#
_entry.id   8b8f5667b3fe2ee5b78ca94460c806aa
#
_cell.length_a   1.000
_cell.length_b   1.000
_cell.length_c   1.000
_cell.angle_alpha   90.00
_cell.angle_beta   90.00
_cell.angle_gamma   90.00
#
_symmetry.space_group_name_H-M   'P 1'
#
loop_
_entity.id
_entity.type
_entity.pdbx_description
1 polymer ?
#
loop_
_entity_poly.entity_id
_entity_poly.type
_entity_poly.pdbx_seq_one_letter_code
_entity_poly.pdbx_strand_id
1 'polypeptide(L)'
;TTSFPRVDTHVTEPMLMYFTSGTTGYPKMVTHNYTYPLGHIVTARYWQCVMDDGLHLTVADTGWAKASWGKIYGQWLCGSAVMVYDYDRFDGKAMMNILEKYGVTTFCAPPTVYRLMAKTGIRPEAFRSVKHVSTAGEALQKEIIRMFHESTGLEIMEGYGQTETTLIIGNFTGASPKRGSMGKPSPLYDVMLVDADDNPVPDGEAGEIVINTRERMPEGLCMGYSNNPDANARYWKNGLFRTGDMAYRDEDGYYFYISRADNIIKSSGYRIGPFEVESALIKHPAVIECAVTGVPDEQRGNIIKASVVLAEGYAASDALAKELQVFVKDRTAPYKYPRIVEFVTELPKTISGKIRYNVIREKDAQK
;
A
#
# COMPACT_ATOMS: atom_id res chain seq x y z
N THR A 1 -7.55 -27.84 34.10
CA THR A 1 -8.00 -26.66 33.34
C THR A 1 -8.21 -25.51 34.30
N THR A 2 -7.35 -24.53 34.27
CA THR A 2 -7.51 -23.27 35.01
C THR A 2 -8.65 -22.49 34.37
N SER A 3 -9.76 -22.31 35.06
CA SER A 3 -10.82 -21.43 34.61
C SER A 3 -10.39 -19.99 34.87
N PHE A 4 -10.37 -19.18 33.82
CA PHE A 4 -10.19 -17.73 33.96
C PHE A 4 -11.55 -17.05 34.22
N PRO A 5 -11.63 -16.05 35.11
CA PRO A 5 -12.86 -15.32 35.31
C PRO A 5 -13.24 -14.61 33.99
N ARG A 6 -14.49 -14.71 33.61
CA ARG A 6 -15.02 -13.94 32.47
C ARG A 6 -15.07 -12.48 32.87
N VAL A 7 -14.50 -11.61 32.03
CA VAL A 7 -14.65 -10.17 32.13
C VAL A 7 -15.69 -9.74 31.09
N ASP A 8 -16.72 -9.05 31.51
CA ASP A 8 -17.69 -8.48 30.59
C ASP A 8 -17.05 -7.23 29.96
N THR A 9 -17.00 -7.26 28.62
CA THR A 9 -16.35 -6.21 27.82
C THR A 9 -17.34 -5.68 26.81
N HIS A 10 -17.45 -4.36 26.72
CA HIS A 10 -18.31 -3.73 25.73
C HIS A 10 -17.57 -3.62 24.39
N VAL A 11 -18.29 -3.78 23.29
CA VAL A 11 -17.71 -3.78 21.92
C VAL A 11 -16.99 -2.47 21.56
N THR A 12 -17.34 -1.36 22.21
CA THR A 12 -16.73 -0.05 22.02
C THR A 12 -15.51 0.20 22.89
N GLU A 13 -15.13 -0.74 23.76
CA GLU A 13 -13.92 -0.59 24.56
C GLU A 13 -12.65 -0.79 23.72
N PRO A 14 -11.52 -0.14 24.09
CA PRO A 14 -10.25 -0.37 23.42
C PRO A 14 -9.80 -1.83 23.54
N MET A 15 -9.44 -2.44 22.41
CA MET A 15 -8.96 -3.81 22.35
C MET A 15 -7.48 -3.87 21.97
N LEU A 16 -7.05 -3.02 21.07
CA LEU A 16 -5.76 -3.13 20.41
C LEU A 16 -5.19 -1.75 20.07
N MET A 17 -3.89 -1.58 20.25
CA MET A 17 -3.15 -0.39 19.82
C MET A 17 -2.04 -0.76 18.86
N TYR A 18 -1.94 0.01 17.77
CA TYR A 18 -0.82 -0.04 16.85
C TYR A 18 -0.03 1.26 16.89
N PHE A 19 1.26 1.17 16.64
CA PHE A 19 2.12 2.32 16.43
C PHE A 19 2.38 2.51 14.94
N THR A 20 2.02 3.68 14.40
CA THR A 20 2.31 4.03 13.01
C THR A 20 3.52 4.95 12.95
N SER A 21 4.41 4.73 11.99
CA SER A 21 5.45 5.69 11.67
C SER A 21 4.81 6.93 11.05
N GLY A 22 4.56 7.95 11.85
CA GLY A 22 4.07 9.24 11.34
C GLY A 22 5.08 9.87 10.37
N THR A 23 4.59 10.49 9.31
CA THR A 23 5.43 11.30 8.39
C THR A 23 5.99 12.56 9.06
N THR A 24 5.55 12.90 10.25
CA THR A 24 5.80 14.19 10.93
C THR A 24 6.34 14.06 12.35
N GLY A 25 7.06 12.98 12.71
CA GLY A 25 7.67 12.88 14.04
C GLY A 25 7.45 11.54 14.75
N TYR A 26 7.03 11.60 16.02
CA TYR A 26 6.82 10.39 16.84
C TYR A 26 5.71 9.49 16.28
N PRO A 27 5.82 8.16 16.48
CA PRO A 27 4.77 7.22 16.10
C PRO A 27 3.44 7.57 16.76
N LYS A 28 2.34 7.46 16.01
CA LYS A 28 0.98 7.67 16.52
C LYS A 28 0.41 6.35 17.02
N MET A 29 -0.31 6.39 18.14
CA MET A 29 -1.00 5.23 18.73
C MET A 29 -2.40 5.11 18.16
N VAL A 30 -2.60 4.25 17.19
CA VAL A 30 -3.92 3.95 16.59
C VAL A 30 -4.63 2.93 17.46
N THR A 31 -5.81 3.26 17.96
CA THR A 31 -6.59 2.41 18.86
C THR A 31 -7.79 1.81 18.14
N HIS A 32 -7.96 0.49 18.26
CA HIS A 32 -9.12 -0.25 17.77
C HIS A 32 -9.92 -0.85 18.91
N ASN A 33 -11.22 -0.97 18.69
CA ASN A 33 -12.16 -1.60 19.59
C ASN A 33 -12.44 -3.08 19.22
N TYR A 34 -13.32 -3.73 19.94
CA TYR A 34 -13.67 -5.14 19.75
C TYR A 34 -14.45 -5.44 18.46
N THR A 35 -14.84 -4.45 17.66
CA THR A 35 -15.42 -4.68 16.32
C THR A 35 -14.35 -4.88 15.24
N TYR A 36 -13.09 -4.51 15.51
CA TYR A 36 -12.00 -4.62 14.54
C TYR A 36 -11.82 -6.02 13.92
N PRO A 37 -11.83 -7.11 14.71
CA PRO A 37 -11.78 -8.46 14.15
C PRO A 37 -12.91 -8.77 13.16
N LEU A 38 -14.11 -8.27 13.41
CA LEU A 38 -15.28 -8.49 12.54
C LEU A 38 -15.09 -7.84 11.17
N GLY A 39 -14.50 -6.65 11.13
CA GLY A 39 -14.15 -5.98 9.87
C GLY A 39 -13.17 -6.79 9.02
N HIS A 40 -12.34 -7.64 9.63
CA HIS A 40 -11.41 -8.52 8.93
C HIS A 40 -12.04 -9.76 8.30
N ILE A 41 -13.30 -10.08 8.59
CA ILE A 41 -14.02 -11.13 7.87
C ILE A 41 -14.10 -10.78 6.39
N VAL A 42 -14.40 -9.52 6.05
CA VAL A 42 -14.43 -9.06 4.65
C VAL A 42 -13.05 -9.15 4.01
N THR A 43 -12.00 -8.72 4.72
CA THR A 43 -10.61 -8.84 4.26
C THR A 43 -10.23 -10.28 3.93
N ALA A 44 -10.50 -11.21 4.84
CA ALA A 44 -10.08 -12.60 4.72
C ALA A 44 -10.96 -13.38 3.72
N ARG A 45 -12.28 -13.29 3.83
CA ARG A 45 -13.19 -14.10 3.04
C ARG A 45 -13.31 -13.66 1.60
N TYR A 46 -13.34 -12.34 1.34
CA TYR A 46 -13.68 -11.80 0.03
C TYR A 46 -12.52 -11.19 -0.74
N TRP A 47 -11.42 -10.84 -0.06
CA TRP A 47 -10.23 -10.31 -0.72
C TRP A 47 -9.03 -11.28 -0.68
N GLN A 48 -8.74 -11.90 0.45
CA GLN A 48 -7.72 -12.95 0.53
C GLN A 48 -8.26 -14.32 0.11
N CYS A 49 -9.59 -14.46 0.03
CA CYS A 49 -10.31 -15.66 -0.38
C CYS A 49 -9.89 -16.90 0.42
N VAL A 50 -9.68 -16.75 1.74
CA VAL A 50 -9.33 -17.87 2.60
C VAL A 50 -10.42 -18.93 2.60
N MET A 51 -10.03 -20.18 2.66
CA MET A 51 -10.90 -21.36 2.55
C MET A 51 -10.97 -22.08 3.89
N ASP A 52 -12.13 -22.66 4.20
CA ASP A 52 -12.36 -23.36 5.47
C ASP A 52 -11.34 -24.50 5.72
N ASP A 53 -11.00 -25.27 4.67
CA ASP A 53 -9.98 -26.33 4.74
C ASP A 53 -8.62 -25.85 4.15
N GLY A 54 -8.44 -24.55 4.01
CA GLY A 54 -7.28 -23.97 3.38
C GLY A 54 -6.15 -23.68 4.35
N LEU A 55 -4.95 -23.53 3.78
CA LEU A 55 -3.78 -23.00 4.47
C LEU A 55 -3.44 -21.63 3.90
N HIS A 56 -3.60 -20.59 4.71
CA HIS A 56 -3.28 -19.21 4.34
C HIS A 56 -1.88 -18.81 4.80
N LEU A 57 -1.12 -18.17 3.93
CA LEU A 57 0.17 -17.56 4.26
C LEU A 57 0.16 -16.07 3.92
N THR A 58 0.33 -15.21 4.93
CA THR A 58 0.64 -13.80 4.74
C THR A 58 2.10 -13.52 5.10
N VAL A 59 2.85 -12.93 4.17
CA VAL A 59 4.19 -12.42 4.41
C VAL A 59 4.09 -11.03 5.02
N ALA A 60 4.22 -10.95 6.33
CA ALA A 60 4.24 -9.69 7.08
C ALA A 60 4.98 -9.88 8.39
N ASP A 61 5.81 -8.92 8.76
CA ASP A 61 6.42 -8.83 10.08
C ASP A 61 5.34 -8.67 11.17
N THR A 62 5.53 -9.33 12.31
CA THR A 62 4.55 -9.31 13.41
C THR A 62 4.41 -7.95 14.07
N GLY A 63 5.35 -7.04 13.87
CA GLY A 63 5.27 -5.65 14.32
C GLY A 63 4.31 -4.77 13.49
N TRP A 64 3.70 -5.30 12.44
CA TRP A 64 2.80 -4.54 11.56
C TRP A 64 1.34 -4.95 11.72
N ALA A 65 0.44 -3.98 11.55
CA ALA A 65 -0.99 -4.24 11.49
C ALA A 65 -1.35 -5.30 10.43
N LYS A 66 -0.61 -5.37 9.31
CA LYS A 66 -0.79 -6.39 8.26
C LYS A 66 -0.63 -7.82 8.77
N ALA A 67 0.14 -8.06 9.83
CA ALA A 67 0.22 -9.38 10.43
C ALA A 67 -1.11 -9.79 11.06
N SER A 68 -1.80 -8.88 11.74
CA SER A 68 -3.13 -9.14 12.30
C SER A 68 -4.18 -9.33 11.21
N TRP A 69 -4.09 -8.57 10.11
CA TRP A 69 -4.97 -8.74 8.95
C TRP A 69 -4.88 -10.13 8.33
N GLY A 70 -3.69 -10.66 8.23
CA GLY A 70 -3.41 -11.84 7.45
C GLY A 70 -3.10 -13.10 8.25
N LYS A 71 -3.03 -13.02 9.58
CA LYS A 71 -2.60 -14.16 10.40
C LYS A 71 -3.49 -14.46 11.59
N ILE A 72 -4.41 -13.56 11.96
CA ILE A 72 -5.13 -13.72 13.23
C ILE A 72 -6.64 -13.64 13.02
N TYR A 73 -7.16 -12.42 12.85
CA TYR A 73 -8.59 -12.19 13.04
C TYR A 73 -9.48 -12.80 11.95
N GLY A 74 -9.40 -12.29 10.74
CA GLY A 74 -10.30 -12.70 9.68
C GLY A 74 -10.12 -14.17 9.29
N GLN A 75 -8.89 -14.67 9.24
CA GLN A 75 -8.58 -16.04 8.86
C GLN A 75 -9.18 -17.04 9.85
N TRP A 76 -9.00 -16.82 11.15
CA TRP A 76 -9.56 -17.71 12.18
C TRP A 76 -11.08 -17.61 12.26
N LEU A 77 -11.66 -16.40 12.12
CA LEU A 77 -13.10 -16.22 12.06
C LEU A 77 -13.73 -16.89 10.82
N CYS A 78 -12.96 -17.06 9.74
CA CYS A 78 -13.37 -17.76 8.53
C CYS A 78 -12.97 -19.24 8.51
N GLY A 79 -12.45 -19.80 9.62
CA GLY A 79 -12.12 -21.21 9.74
C GLY A 79 -10.86 -21.67 9.01
N SER A 80 -10.02 -20.74 8.51
CA SER A 80 -8.81 -21.09 7.76
C SER A 80 -7.62 -21.34 8.67
N ALA A 81 -6.82 -22.36 8.37
CA ALA A 81 -5.51 -22.53 8.98
C ALA A 81 -4.55 -21.43 8.49
N VAL A 82 -3.67 -20.99 9.38
CA VAL A 82 -2.68 -19.95 9.10
C VAL A 82 -1.27 -20.50 9.26
N MET A 83 -0.47 -20.35 8.23
CA MET A 83 0.94 -20.66 8.25
C MET A 83 1.74 -19.46 8.75
N VAL A 84 2.61 -19.72 9.73
CA VAL A 84 3.63 -18.76 10.19
C VAL A 84 4.98 -19.29 9.75
N TYR A 85 5.72 -18.45 9.02
CA TYR A 85 7.05 -18.77 8.54
C TYR A 85 8.02 -17.65 8.96
N ASP A 86 9.01 -18.00 9.73
CA ASP A 86 10.05 -17.11 10.23
C ASP A 86 11.30 -17.18 9.37
N TYR A 87 11.93 -16.03 9.10
CA TYR A 87 13.17 -15.92 8.33
C TYR A 87 13.90 -14.62 8.66
N ASP A 88 15.20 -14.67 8.74
CA ASP A 88 16.05 -13.48 8.97
C ASP A 88 16.12 -12.59 7.74
N ARG A 89 16.24 -13.19 6.56
CA ARG A 89 16.29 -12.50 5.27
C ARG A 89 15.37 -13.18 4.26
N PHE A 90 14.58 -12.38 3.58
CA PHE A 90 13.68 -12.91 2.54
C PHE A 90 14.48 -13.52 1.38
N ASP A 91 14.13 -14.76 1.03
CA ASP A 91 14.61 -15.50 -0.14
C ASP A 91 13.42 -16.00 -0.97
N GLY A 92 13.35 -15.55 -2.24
CA GLY A 92 12.24 -15.90 -3.13
C GLY A 92 12.15 -17.38 -3.46
N LYS A 93 13.30 -18.09 -3.58
CA LYS A 93 13.34 -19.54 -3.83
C LYS A 93 12.86 -20.31 -2.60
N ALA A 94 13.35 -19.93 -1.42
CA ALA A 94 12.91 -20.53 -0.17
C ALA A 94 11.41 -20.36 0.04
N MET A 95 10.87 -19.17 -0.23
CA MET A 95 9.43 -18.90 -0.14
C MET A 95 8.62 -19.79 -1.10
N MET A 96 9.04 -19.92 -2.36
CA MET A 96 8.37 -20.80 -3.31
C MET A 96 8.43 -22.27 -2.87
N ASN A 97 9.54 -22.73 -2.30
CA ASN A 97 9.63 -24.09 -1.73
C ASN A 97 8.66 -24.31 -0.57
N ILE A 98 8.44 -23.28 0.27
CA ILE A 98 7.47 -23.33 1.37
C ILE A 98 6.03 -23.42 0.83
N LEU A 99 5.66 -22.61 -0.17
CA LEU A 99 4.34 -22.67 -0.80
C LEU A 99 4.04 -24.08 -1.32
N GLU A 100 4.99 -24.67 -2.05
CA GLU A 100 4.87 -26.02 -2.63
C GLU A 100 4.84 -27.10 -1.55
N LYS A 101 5.81 -27.10 -0.64
CA LYS A 101 5.98 -28.14 0.39
C LYS A 101 4.76 -28.29 1.29
N TYR A 102 4.15 -27.19 1.67
CA TYR A 102 3.04 -27.19 2.64
C TYR A 102 1.66 -27.07 1.99
N GLY A 103 1.58 -26.98 0.67
CA GLY A 103 0.32 -26.90 -0.04
C GLY A 103 -0.49 -25.65 0.31
N VAL A 104 0.18 -24.48 0.40
CA VAL A 104 -0.48 -23.21 0.68
C VAL A 104 -1.56 -22.93 -0.35
N THR A 105 -2.78 -22.63 0.10
CA THR A 105 -3.93 -22.43 -0.77
C THR A 105 -4.18 -20.96 -1.11
N THR A 106 -3.87 -20.04 -0.19
CA THR A 106 -4.00 -18.60 -0.42
C THR A 106 -2.76 -17.86 0.09
N PHE A 107 -2.25 -16.94 -0.72
CA PHE A 107 -0.99 -16.25 -0.46
C PHE A 107 -1.16 -14.73 -0.52
N CYS A 108 -0.80 -14.03 0.55
CA CYS A 108 -0.79 -12.58 0.61
C CYS A 108 0.61 -12.08 0.92
N ALA A 109 1.13 -11.18 0.08
CA ALA A 109 2.46 -10.63 0.29
C ALA A 109 2.53 -9.15 -0.12
N PRO A 110 3.46 -8.36 0.42
CA PRO A 110 3.70 -7.00 -0.07
C PRO A 110 4.31 -7.01 -1.48
N PRO A 111 4.16 -5.93 -2.25
CA PRO A 111 4.73 -5.79 -3.59
C PRO A 111 6.22 -6.12 -3.68
N THR A 112 6.99 -5.75 -2.66
CA THR A 112 8.43 -6.07 -2.57
C THR A 112 8.71 -7.57 -2.66
N VAL A 113 7.90 -8.41 -2.04
CA VAL A 113 8.02 -9.86 -2.10
C VAL A 113 7.79 -10.37 -3.52
N TYR A 114 6.73 -9.91 -4.19
CA TYR A 114 6.47 -10.29 -5.59
C TYR A 114 7.60 -9.85 -6.53
N ARG A 115 8.16 -8.64 -6.34
CA ARG A 115 9.33 -8.17 -7.09
C ARG A 115 10.55 -9.08 -6.90
N LEU A 116 10.84 -9.47 -5.65
CA LEU A 116 11.97 -10.34 -5.34
C LEU A 116 11.76 -11.75 -5.91
N MET A 117 10.55 -12.30 -5.85
CA MET A 117 10.21 -13.58 -6.46
C MET A 117 10.35 -13.51 -7.99
N ALA A 118 9.85 -12.45 -8.63
CA ALA A 118 10.03 -12.24 -10.07
C ALA A 118 11.51 -12.16 -10.47
N LYS A 119 12.34 -11.46 -9.68
CA LYS A 119 13.79 -11.37 -9.91
C LYS A 119 14.52 -12.72 -9.79
N THR A 120 14.05 -13.61 -8.90
CA THR A 120 14.66 -14.94 -8.72
C THR A 120 14.15 -15.98 -9.73
N GLY A 121 13.18 -15.63 -10.56
CA GLY A 121 12.47 -16.53 -11.47
C GLY A 121 11.30 -17.22 -10.78
N ILE A 122 10.07 -16.95 -11.25
CA ILE A 122 8.86 -17.56 -10.73
C ILE A 122 8.79 -19.01 -11.21
N ARG A 123 8.59 -19.95 -10.29
CA ARG A 123 8.39 -21.37 -10.57
C ARG A 123 6.89 -21.69 -10.53
N PRO A 124 6.26 -21.98 -11.68
CA PRO A 124 4.80 -22.25 -11.74
C PRO A 124 4.35 -23.38 -10.80
N GLU A 125 5.18 -24.43 -10.70
CA GLU A 125 4.90 -25.59 -9.86
C GLU A 125 4.76 -25.27 -8.38
N ALA A 126 5.43 -24.23 -7.88
CA ALA A 126 5.32 -23.78 -6.51
C ALA A 126 3.93 -23.21 -6.16
N PHE A 127 3.16 -22.86 -7.17
CA PHE A 127 1.82 -22.27 -7.03
C PHE A 127 0.68 -23.25 -7.38
N ARG A 128 0.94 -24.55 -7.57
CA ARG A 128 -0.11 -25.53 -7.95
C ARG A 128 -1.25 -25.64 -6.94
N SER A 129 -0.96 -25.53 -5.66
CA SER A 129 -1.96 -25.55 -4.58
C SER A 129 -2.61 -24.18 -4.37
N VAL A 130 -1.95 -23.10 -4.79
CA VAL A 130 -2.41 -21.73 -4.57
C VAL A 130 -3.60 -21.44 -5.48
N LYS A 131 -4.73 -21.04 -4.89
CA LYS A 131 -5.97 -20.69 -5.58
C LYS A 131 -6.15 -19.18 -5.71
N HIS A 132 -5.51 -18.42 -4.83
CA HIS A 132 -5.68 -16.97 -4.79
C HIS A 132 -4.42 -16.28 -4.24
N VAL A 133 -4.08 -15.14 -4.82
CA VAL A 133 -2.95 -14.32 -4.41
C VAL A 133 -3.37 -12.85 -4.27
N SER A 134 -2.89 -12.20 -3.22
CA SER A 134 -3.25 -10.81 -2.95
C SER A 134 -2.05 -9.96 -2.49
N THR A 135 -2.13 -8.66 -2.69
CA THR A 135 -1.11 -7.69 -2.29
C THR A 135 -1.72 -6.41 -1.78
N ALA A 136 -1.09 -5.82 -0.79
CA ALA A 136 -1.43 -4.50 -0.25
C ALA A 136 -0.23 -3.86 0.45
N GLY A 137 -0.34 -2.55 0.72
CA GLY A 137 0.63 -1.76 1.48
C GLY A 137 1.46 -0.81 0.63
N GLU A 138 1.64 -1.11 -0.64
CA GLU A 138 2.24 -0.27 -1.67
C GLU A 138 1.55 -0.59 -2.99
N ALA A 139 1.71 0.27 -4.00
CA ALA A 139 1.24 -0.05 -5.33
C ALA A 139 2.21 -1.03 -6.03
N LEU A 140 1.66 -2.00 -6.75
CA LEU A 140 2.43 -2.99 -7.49
C LEU A 140 2.53 -2.59 -8.97
N GLN A 141 3.72 -2.72 -9.56
CA GLN A 141 3.96 -2.43 -10.96
C GLN A 141 3.21 -3.42 -11.86
N LYS A 142 2.56 -2.89 -12.90
CA LYS A 142 1.76 -3.69 -13.86
C LYS A 142 2.58 -4.79 -14.53
N GLU A 143 3.88 -4.58 -14.75
CA GLU A 143 4.81 -5.55 -15.32
C GLU A 143 4.96 -6.78 -14.42
N ILE A 144 5.07 -6.59 -13.11
CA ILE A 144 5.18 -7.70 -12.15
C ILE A 144 3.88 -8.50 -12.12
N ILE A 145 2.73 -7.82 -12.13
CA ILE A 145 1.41 -8.48 -12.20
C ILE A 145 1.32 -9.33 -13.48
N ARG A 146 1.74 -8.76 -14.63
CA ARG A 146 1.73 -9.47 -15.90
C ARG A 146 2.66 -10.70 -15.89
N MET A 147 3.92 -10.53 -15.49
CA MET A 147 4.90 -11.61 -15.39
C MET A 147 4.42 -12.74 -14.47
N PHE A 148 3.85 -12.39 -13.34
CA PHE A 148 3.31 -13.36 -12.39
C PHE A 148 2.14 -14.13 -12.98
N HIS A 149 1.21 -13.43 -13.63
CA HIS A 149 0.08 -14.06 -14.32
C HIS A 149 0.53 -14.98 -15.45
N GLU A 150 1.43 -14.53 -16.32
CA GLU A 150 1.98 -15.34 -17.42
C GLU A 150 2.67 -16.62 -16.94
N SER A 151 3.32 -16.56 -15.77
CA SER A 151 4.02 -17.70 -15.16
C SER A 151 3.09 -18.66 -14.44
N THR A 152 2.08 -18.18 -13.72
CA THR A 152 1.29 -18.98 -12.77
C THR A 152 -0.18 -19.15 -13.14
N GLY A 153 -0.69 -18.34 -14.06
CA GLY A 153 -2.12 -18.23 -14.36
C GLY A 153 -2.94 -17.49 -13.31
N LEU A 154 -2.31 -17.05 -12.21
CA LEU A 154 -3.00 -16.37 -11.11
C LEU A 154 -2.97 -14.84 -11.29
N GLU A 155 -4.09 -14.16 -10.99
CA GLU A 155 -4.14 -12.70 -10.92
C GLU A 155 -3.82 -12.23 -9.50
N ILE A 156 -2.91 -11.25 -9.37
CA ILE A 156 -2.62 -10.64 -8.06
C ILE A 156 -3.71 -9.62 -7.76
N MET A 157 -4.47 -9.88 -6.70
CA MET A 157 -5.56 -9.01 -6.25
C MET A 157 -5.00 -7.91 -5.36
N GLU A 158 -4.96 -6.69 -5.89
CA GLU A 158 -4.55 -5.52 -5.13
C GLU A 158 -5.63 -5.10 -4.15
N GLY A 159 -5.21 -4.51 -3.03
CA GLY A 159 -6.09 -3.93 -2.04
C GLY A 159 -5.42 -2.80 -1.27
N TYR A 160 -6.24 -1.92 -0.73
CA TYR A 160 -5.83 -0.73 -0.02
C TYR A 160 -6.52 -0.64 1.35
N GLY A 161 -5.76 -0.29 2.34
CA GLY A 161 -6.18 0.01 3.69
C GLY A 161 -5.00 0.55 4.49
N GLN A 162 -5.27 0.97 5.71
CA GLN A 162 -4.29 1.59 6.59
C GLN A 162 -4.25 0.86 7.93
N THR A 163 -3.34 1.27 8.82
CA THR A 163 -3.33 0.81 10.20
C THR A 163 -4.61 1.24 10.94
N GLU A 164 -5.18 2.35 10.53
CA GLU A 164 -6.40 2.95 11.05
C GLU A 164 -7.68 2.20 10.64
N THR A 165 -7.59 1.27 9.69
CA THR A 165 -8.75 0.60 9.08
C THR A 165 -8.51 -0.89 8.89
N THR A 166 -9.53 -1.60 8.40
CA THR A 166 -9.33 -2.85 7.68
C THR A 166 -9.16 -2.56 6.18
N LEU A 167 -9.50 -3.47 5.27
CA LEU A 167 -9.44 -3.24 3.84
C LEU A 167 -10.55 -2.26 3.42
N ILE A 168 -10.18 -1.08 2.92
CA ILE A 168 -11.11 -0.02 2.49
C ILE A 168 -11.52 -0.22 1.03
N ILE A 169 -10.55 -0.54 0.16
CA ILE A 169 -10.74 -0.73 -1.28
C ILE A 169 -10.02 -2.02 -1.68
N GLY A 170 -10.61 -2.85 -2.52
CA GLY A 170 -10.00 -4.10 -2.94
C GLY A 170 -10.59 -4.68 -4.21
N ASN A 171 -9.82 -5.57 -4.85
CA ASN A 171 -10.32 -6.44 -5.89
C ASN A 171 -10.94 -7.67 -5.20
N PHE A 172 -12.24 -7.60 -4.93
CA PHE A 172 -12.96 -8.63 -4.21
C PHE A 172 -13.33 -9.82 -5.12
N THR A 173 -13.56 -10.98 -4.51
CA THR A 173 -14.02 -12.17 -5.21
C THR A 173 -15.31 -11.88 -6.02
N GLY A 174 -15.40 -12.45 -7.21
CA GLY A 174 -16.52 -12.23 -8.12
C GLY A 174 -16.44 -10.95 -8.97
N ALA A 175 -15.46 -10.07 -8.72
CA ALA A 175 -15.17 -8.93 -9.58
C ALA A 175 -14.00 -9.24 -10.53
N SER A 176 -14.06 -8.70 -11.75
CA SER A 176 -12.92 -8.74 -12.68
C SER A 176 -11.88 -7.73 -12.20
N PRO A 177 -10.63 -8.15 -11.87
CA PRO A 177 -9.63 -7.19 -11.44
C PRO A 177 -9.22 -6.27 -12.60
N LYS A 178 -9.10 -4.98 -12.32
CA LYS A 178 -8.55 -3.99 -13.27
C LYS A 178 -7.11 -3.71 -12.89
N ARG A 179 -6.15 -4.19 -13.69
CA ARG A 179 -4.72 -4.14 -13.38
C ARG A 179 -4.22 -2.73 -13.12
N GLY A 180 -3.58 -2.53 -11.97
CA GLY A 180 -3.06 -1.26 -11.50
C GLY A 180 -4.10 -0.40 -10.78
N SER A 181 -5.32 -0.90 -10.57
CA SER A 181 -6.28 -0.32 -9.66
C SER A 181 -6.19 -0.98 -8.28
N MET A 182 -6.53 -0.23 -7.24
CA MET A 182 -6.72 -0.78 -5.90
C MET A 182 -7.98 -1.65 -5.81
N GLY A 183 -8.88 -1.59 -6.81
CA GLY A 183 -10.19 -2.24 -6.81
C GLY A 183 -11.35 -1.28 -6.57
N LYS A 184 -12.41 -1.79 -5.95
CA LYS A 184 -13.64 -1.08 -5.59
C LYS A 184 -13.79 -0.96 -4.08
N PRO A 185 -14.62 -0.03 -3.57
CA PRO A 185 -14.87 0.10 -2.13
C PRO A 185 -15.35 -1.19 -1.47
N SER A 186 -14.85 -1.45 -0.28
CA SER A 186 -15.36 -2.50 0.60
C SER A 186 -16.80 -2.18 1.01
N PRO A 187 -17.68 -3.18 1.10
CA PRO A 187 -19.05 -2.96 1.55
C PRO A 187 -19.17 -2.51 3.02
N LEU A 188 -18.07 -2.55 3.77
CA LEU A 188 -18.02 -2.05 5.15
C LEU A 188 -17.97 -0.53 5.24
N TYR A 189 -17.44 0.14 4.20
CA TYR A 189 -17.10 1.56 4.25
C TYR A 189 -17.86 2.35 3.18
N ASP A 190 -18.41 3.49 3.58
CA ASP A 190 -18.88 4.50 2.64
C ASP A 190 -17.68 5.37 2.21
N VAL A 191 -17.05 4.98 1.09
CA VAL A 191 -15.83 5.58 0.57
C VAL A 191 -16.15 6.65 -0.45
N MET A 192 -15.60 7.85 -0.25
CA MET A 192 -15.75 8.97 -1.16
C MET A 192 -14.37 9.51 -1.58
N LEU A 193 -14.34 10.20 -2.72
CA LEU A 193 -13.23 11.07 -3.12
C LEU A 193 -13.69 12.51 -2.98
N VAL A 194 -12.94 13.32 -2.25
CA VAL A 194 -13.30 14.72 -2.00
C VAL A 194 -12.16 15.69 -2.33
N ASP A 195 -12.53 16.92 -2.65
CA ASP A 195 -11.61 18.04 -2.78
C ASP A 195 -11.20 18.64 -1.43
N ALA A 196 -10.53 19.80 -1.45
CA ALA A 196 -10.08 20.49 -0.24
C ALA A 196 -11.23 21.06 0.62
N ASP A 197 -12.38 21.28 0.00
CA ASP A 197 -13.58 21.87 0.60
C ASP A 197 -14.63 20.81 1.01
N ASP A 198 -14.23 19.52 1.02
CA ASP A 198 -15.05 18.34 1.34
C ASP A 198 -16.17 18.06 0.31
N ASN A 199 -16.10 18.63 -0.92
CA ASN A 199 -17.03 18.30 -1.99
C ASN A 199 -16.60 17.03 -2.72
N PRO A 200 -17.55 16.13 -3.09
CA PRO A 200 -17.24 14.99 -3.93
C PRO A 200 -16.65 15.41 -5.28
N VAL A 201 -15.61 14.73 -5.74
CA VAL A 201 -15.02 14.96 -7.05
C VAL A 201 -15.63 14.01 -8.11
N PRO A 202 -15.77 14.47 -9.38
CA PRO A 202 -16.22 13.63 -10.48
C PRO A 202 -15.27 12.46 -10.78
N ASP A 203 -15.77 11.47 -11.52
CA ASP A 203 -14.95 10.38 -12.05
C ASP A 203 -13.84 10.94 -12.96
N GLY A 204 -12.64 10.37 -12.85
CA GLY A 204 -11.43 10.82 -13.54
C GLY A 204 -10.67 11.93 -12.83
N GLU A 205 -11.26 12.61 -11.86
CA GLU A 205 -10.60 13.66 -11.09
C GLU A 205 -9.94 13.12 -9.79
N ALA A 206 -8.85 13.78 -9.41
CA ALA A 206 -8.11 13.43 -8.20
C ALA A 206 -8.79 13.99 -6.95
N GLY A 207 -9.10 13.13 -5.99
CA GLY A 207 -9.61 13.49 -4.68
C GLY A 207 -8.91 12.75 -3.54
N GLU A 208 -9.07 13.26 -2.33
CA GLU A 208 -8.63 12.54 -1.13
C GLU A 208 -9.63 11.43 -0.81
N ILE A 209 -9.12 10.23 -0.55
CA ILE A 209 -9.94 9.11 -0.09
C ILE A 209 -10.41 9.42 1.33
N VAL A 210 -11.72 9.47 1.52
CA VAL A 210 -12.33 9.65 2.84
C VAL A 210 -13.37 8.57 3.10
N ILE A 211 -13.60 8.29 4.39
CA ILE A 211 -14.68 7.40 4.83
C ILE A 211 -15.74 8.28 5.49
N ASN A 212 -16.96 8.22 4.96
CA ASN A 212 -18.10 8.90 5.55
C ASN A 212 -18.54 8.17 6.83
N THR A 213 -18.51 8.89 7.95
CA THR A 213 -18.88 8.37 9.28
C THR A 213 -20.07 9.09 9.90
N ARG A 214 -20.78 9.93 9.10
CA ARG A 214 -21.90 10.77 9.60
C ARG A 214 -23.09 9.95 10.09
N GLU A 215 -23.37 8.86 9.37
CA GLU A 215 -24.52 8.01 9.71
C GLU A 215 -24.12 6.83 10.59
N ARG A 216 -22.93 6.29 10.37
CA ARG A 216 -22.46 5.08 11.06
C ARG A 216 -20.94 5.08 11.19
N MET A 217 -20.44 4.64 12.36
CA MET A 217 -19.05 4.26 12.51
C MET A 217 -18.87 2.83 11.98
N PRO A 218 -18.12 2.61 10.91
CA PRO A 218 -17.97 1.26 10.33
C PRO A 218 -17.09 0.37 11.22
N GLU A 219 -17.41 -0.92 11.23
CA GLU A 219 -16.60 -1.93 11.90
C GLU A 219 -15.21 -2.00 11.28
N GLY A 220 -14.19 -1.99 12.13
CA GLY A 220 -12.78 -2.01 11.70
C GLY A 220 -12.16 -0.64 11.45
N LEU A 221 -12.91 0.46 11.50
CA LEU A 221 -12.34 1.81 11.61
C LEU A 221 -11.86 2.04 13.04
N CYS A 222 -10.68 2.65 13.19
CA CYS A 222 -10.11 2.92 14.51
C CYS A 222 -10.95 3.92 15.32
N MET A 223 -10.78 3.88 16.63
CA MET A 223 -11.38 4.84 17.56
C MET A 223 -10.69 6.22 17.52
N GLY A 224 -9.49 6.27 16.93
CA GLY A 224 -8.64 7.44 16.84
C GLY A 224 -7.21 7.18 17.29
N TYR A 225 -6.49 8.29 17.43
CA TYR A 225 -5.11 8.30 17.92
C TYR A 225 -5.12 8.62 19.43
N SER A 226 -4.70 7.66 20.25
CA SER A 226 -4.63 7.86 21.70
C SER A 226 -3.61 8.95 22.06
N ASN A 227 -3.99 9.80 22.99
CA ASN A 227 -3.17 10.92 23.47
C ASN A 227 -2.69 11.90 22.37
N ASN A 228 -3.42 12.01 21.26
CA ASN A 228 -3.07 12.90 20.17
C ASN A 228 -4.32 13.63 19.61
N PRO A 229 -4.84 14.63 20.33
CA PRO A 229 -6.04 15.38 19.93
C PRO A 229 -5.86 16.13 18.60
N ASP A 230 -4.66 16.63 18.31
CA ASP A 230 -4.36 17.34 17.07
C ASP A 230 -4.45 16.39 15.85
N ALA A 231 -3.92 15.18 15.98
CA ALA A 231 -4.08 14.17 14.93
C ALA A 231 -5.56 13.80 14.75
N ASN A 232 -6.30 13.61 15.84
CA ASN A 232 -7.73 13.33 15.75
C ASN A 232 -8.49 14.46 15.04
N ALA A 233 -8.27 15.72 15.40
CA ALA A 233 -8.90 16.88 14.76
C ALA A 233 -8.51 17.01 13.28
N ARG A 234 -7.29 16.60 12.89
CA ARG A 234 -6.82 16.62 11.52
C ARG A 234 -7.47 15.54 10.66
N TYR A 235 -7.58 14.31 11.18
CA TYR A 235 -8.05 13.15 10.41
C TYR A 235 -9.56 12.93 10.51
N TRP A 236 -10.23 13.45 11.57
CA TRP A 236 -11.68 13.48 11.67
C TRP A 236 -12.20 14.90 11.55
N LYS A 237 -12.83 15.21 10.43
CA LYS A 237 -13.41 16.53 10.17
C LYS A 237 -14.74 16.37 9.46
N ASN A 238 -15.76 17.10 9.90
CA ASN A 238 -17.10 17.17 9.27
C ASN A 238 -17.78 15.79 9.12
N GLY A 239 -17.53 14.84 10.04
CA GLY A 239 -18.04 13.48 9.95
C GLY A 239 -17.37 12.63 8.86
N LEU A 240 -16.18 13.04 8.39
CA LEU A 240 -15.35 12.30 7.46
C LEU A 240 -14.05 11.87 8.14
N PHE A 241 -13.70 10.60 8.02
CA PHE A 241 -12.34 10.14 8.31
C PHE A 241 -11.47 10.30 7.07
N ARG A 242 -10.41 11.07 7.18
CA ARG A 242 -9.47 11.39 6.09
C ARG A 242 -8.29 10.44 6.11
N THR A 243 -8.06 9.74 5.01
CA THR A 243 -6.93 8.80 4.93
C THR A 243 -5.59 9.51 4.70
N GLY A 244 -5.62 10.74 4.16
CA GLY A 244 -4.44 11.45 3.69
C GLY A 244 -3.86 10.85 2.40
N ASP A 245 -4.59 9.97 1.73
CA ASP A 245 -4.21 9.37 0.45
C ASP A 245 -5.08 9.88 -0.69
N MET A 246 -4.47 10.18 -1.83
CA MET A 246 -5.12 10.69 -3.04
C MET A 246 -5.32 9.56 -4.03
N ALA A 247 -6.49 9.56 -4.67
CA ALA A 247 -6.86 8.64 -5.74
C ALA A 247 -7.73 9.34 -6.78
N TYR A 248 -7.95 8.69 -7.91
CA TYR A 248 -9.07 8.97 -8.79
C TYR A 248 -9.90 7.70 -8.98
N ARG A 249 -11.17 7.86 -9.32
CA ARG A 249 -12.08 6.77 -9.66
C ARG A 249 -12.39 6.84 -11.15
N ASP A 250 -12.37 5.71 -11.85
CA ASP A 250 -12.79 5.66 -13.24
C ASP A 250 -14.32 5.44 -13.37
N GLU A 251 -14.83 5.51 -14.60
CA GLU A 251 -16.24 5.33 -14.94
C GLU A 251 -16.81 3.94 -14.59
N ASP A 252 -15.95 2.93 -14.46
CA ASP A 252 -16.30 1.58 -14.01
C ASP A 252 -16.31 1.44 -12.48
N GLY A 253 -15.97 2.52 -11.75
CA GLY A 253 -15.93 2.58 -10.28
C GLY A 253 -14.67 1.99 -9.65
N TYR A 254 -13.58 1.80 -10.42
CA TYR A 254 -12.29 1.38 -9.90
C TYR A 254 -11.47 2.56 -9.42
N TYR A 255 -10.80 2.40 -8.29
CA TYR A 255 -9.96 3.41 -7.67
C TYR A 255 -8.49 3.19 -8.02
N PHE A 256 -7.81 4.27 -8.40
CA PHE A 256 -6.39 4.29 -8.75
C PHE A 256 -5.63 5.19 -7.81
N TYR A 257 -4.62 4.64 -7.15
CA TYR A 257 -3.77 5.38 -6.22
C TYR A 257 -2.92 6.42 -6.95
N ILE A 258 -2.83 7.63 -6.38
CA ILE A 258 -2.00 8.71 -6.91
C ILE A 258 -0.78 8.93 -6.02
N SER A 259 -1.01 9.23 -4.74
CA SER A 259 0.06 9.46 -3.74
C SER A 259 -0.54 9.76 -2.37
N ARG A 260 0.34 9.96 -1.39
CA ARG A 260 -0.02 10.69 -0.17
C ARG A 260 -0.35 12.15 -0.51
N ALA A 261 -1.33 12.72 0.16
CA ALA A 261 -1.71 14.14 -0.02
C ALA A 261 -0.55 15.10 0.30
N ASP A 262 0.29 14.73 1.29
CA ASP A 262 1.48 15.48 1.71
C ASP A 262 2.70 15.27 0.79
N ASN A 263 2.65 14.32 -0.13
CA ASN A 263 3.70 14.07 -1.12
C ASN A 263 3.39 14.64 -2.51
N ILE A 264 2.17 15.16 -2.73
CA ILE A 264 1.80 15.80 -4.01
C ILE A 264 2.76 16.96 -4.30
N ILE A 265 3.38 16.91 -5.47
CA ILE A 265 4.27 17.96 -5.95
C ILE A 265 3.45 19.00 -6.71
N LYS A 266 3.40 20.22 -6.18
CA LYS A 266 2.76 21.36 -6.84
C LYS A 266 3.81 22.07 -7.71
N SER A 267 3.74 21.90 -9.02
CA SER A 267 4.71 22.45 -9.99
C SER A 267 3.96 23.18 -11.11
N SER A 268 4.21 24.47 -11.27
CA SER A 268 3.58 25.32 -12.33
C SER A 268 2.04 25.16 -12.39
N GLY A 269 1.37 25.08 -11.24
CA GLY A 269 -0.09 24.89 -11.13
C GLY A 269 -0.57 23.43 -11.25
N TYR A 270 0.29 22.51 -11.67
CA TYR A 270 -0.05 21.08 -11.73
C TYR A 270 0.14 20.41 -10.37
N ARG A 271 -0.72 19.42 -10.09
CA ARG A 271 -0.60 18.49 -8.95
C ARG A 271 -0.07 17.16 -9.48
N ILE A 272 1.16 16.82 -9.13
CA ILE A 272 1.87 15.68 -9.66
C ILE A 272 2.08 14.66 -8.55
N GLY A 273 1.55 13.46 -8.74
CA GLY A 273 1.78 12.32 -7.85
C GLY A 273 3.17 11.72 -8.09
N PRO A 274 4.03 11.60 -7.07
CA PRO A 274 5.33 10.96 -7.20
C PRO A 274 5.27 9.57 -7.81
N PHE A 275 4.30 8.77 -7.43
CA PHE A 275 4.15 7.37 -7.82
C PHE A 275 4.10 7.16 -9.34
N GLU A 276 3.46 8.04 -10.09
CA GLU A 276 3.38 7.92 -11.55
C GLU A 276 4.76 8.09 -12.21
N VAL A 277 5.55 9.04 -11.70
CA VAL A 277 6.91 9.31 -12.18
C VAL A 277 7.85 8.17 -11.79
N GLU A 278 7.74 7.68 -10.57
CA GLU A 278 8.49 6.53 -10.06
C GLU A 278 8.17 5.26 -10.87
N SER A 279 6.88 5.02 -11.14
CA SER A 279 6.44 3.89 -11.96
C SER A 279 6.97 3.94 -13.40
N ALA A 280 7.17 5.13 -13.94
CA ALA A 280 7.82 5.29 -15.24
C ALA A 280 9.32 5.01 -15.15
N LEU A 281 10.02 5.57 -14.15
CA LEU A 281 11.46 5.40 -13.95
C LEU A 281 11.86 3.94 -13.73
N ILE A 282 11.12 3.19 -12.91
CA ILE A 282 11.41 1.77 -12.60
C ILE A 282 11.35 0.86 -13.85
N LYS A 283 10.69 1.28 -14.93
CA LYS A 283 10.69 0.55 -16.20
C LYS A 283 12.01 0.65 -16.97
N HIS A 284 12.87 1.58 -16.59
CA HIS A 284 14.18 1.73 -17.21
C HIS A 284 15.15 0.69 -16.64
N PRO A 285 15.91 -0.06 -17.50
CA PRO A 285 16.78 -1.15 -17.03
C PRO A 285 17.88 -0.70 -16.06
N ALA A 286 18.28 0.58 -16.11
CA ALA A 286 19.27 1.14 -15.20
C ALA A 286 18.72 1.43 -13.80
N VAL A 287 17.40 1.34 -13.55
CA VAL A 287 16.78 1.77 -12.29
C VAL A 287 16.32 0.56 -11.48
N ILE A 288 16.90 0.39 -10.29
CA ILE A 288 16.41 -0.61 -9.32
C ILE A 288 15.30 -0.05 -8.46
N GLU A 289 15.51 1.18 -7.98
CA GLU A 289 14.62 1.85 -7.04
C GLU A 289 14.73 3.36 -7.24
N CYS A 290 13.65 4.08 -7.01
CA CYS A 290 13.68 5.54 -7.05
C CYS A 290 12.66 6.13 -6.08
N ALA A 291 12.90 7.39 -5.70
CA ALA A 291 11.98 8.23 -4.96
C ALA A 291 11.87 9.58 -5.63
N VAL A 292 10.65 10.07 -5.79
CA VAL A 292 10.38 11.34 -6.46
C VAL A 292 9.83 12.35 -5.45
N THR A 293 10.48 13.53 -5.39
CA THR A 293 10.12 14.63 -4.47
C THR A 293 10.05 15.96 -5.22
N GLY A 294 9.38 16.94 -4.61
CA GLY A 294 9.43 18.32 -5.04
C GLY A 294 10.58 19.07 -4.37
N VAL A 295 11.35 19.81 -5.14
CA VAL A 295 12.37 20.75 -4.65
C VAL A 295 11.89 22.16 -4.94
N PRO A 296 11.98 23.12 -4.01
CA PRO A 296 11.57 24.50 -4.22
C PRO A 296 12.23 25.12 -5.46
N ASP A 297 11.44 25.87 -6.23
CA ASP A 297 11.87 26.58 -7.43
C ASP A 297 11.14 27.92 -7.53
N GLU A 298 11.87 29.01 -7.77
CA GLU A 298 11.33 30.37 -7.75
C GLU A 298 10.24 30.60 -8.82
N GLN A 299 10.35 29.96 -9.98
CA GLN A 299 9.43 30.19 -11.09
C GLN A 299 8.25 29.21 -11.08
N ARG A 300 8.43 27.99 -10.54
CA ARG A 300 7.48 26.89 -10.66
C ARG A 300 6.86 26.48 -9.32
N GLY A 301 7.26 27.13 -8.22
CA GLY A 301 6.94 26.71 -6.86
C GLY A 301 7.74 25.48 -6.45
N ASN A 302 7.68 24.42 -7.23
CA ASN A 302 8.56 23.25 -7.10
C ASN A 302 8.94 22.71 -8.48
N ILE A 303 10.12 22.08 -8.56
CA ILE A 303 10.51 21.19 -9.66
C ILE A 303 10.59 19.74 -9.18
N ILE A 304 10.39 18.82 -10.11
CA ILE A 304 10.44 17.39 -9.80
C ILE A 304 11.88 16.93 -9.73
N LYS A 305 12.23 16.28 -8.63
CA LYS A 305 13.51 15.59 -8.42
C LYS A 305 13.28 14.11 -8.29
N ALA A 306 14.13 13.31 -8.94
CA ALA A 306 14.20 11.87 -8.76
C ALA A 306 15.54 11.48 -8.09
N SER A 307 15.48 10.83 -6.94
CA SER A 307 16.61 10.14 -6.32
C SER A 307 16.60 8.69 -6.78
N VAL A 308 17.65 8.24 -7.47
CA VAL A 308 17.68 6.98 -8.22
C VAL A 308 18.80 6.07 -7.72
N VAL A 309 18.45 4.82 -7.40
CA VAL A 309 19.41 3.75 -7.15
C VAL A 309 19.59 2.95 -8.43
N LEU A 310 20.84 2.87 -8.90
CA LEU A 310 21.18 2.21 -10.16
C LEU A 310 21.29 0.69 -10.06
N ALA A 311 20.97 0.02 -11.15
CA ALA A 311 21.20 -1.41 -11.32
C ALA A 311 22.71 -1.69 -11.48
N GLU A 312 23.11 -2.91 -11.13
CA GLU A 312 24.46 -3.41 -11.36
C GLU A 312 24.84 -3.30 -12.85
N GLY A 313 26.05 -2.80 -13.10
CA GLY A 313 26.53 -2.56 -14.46
C GLY A 313 26.24 -1.16 -15.01
N TYR A 314 25.47 -0.33 -14.31
CA TYR A 314 25.23 1.06 -14.70
C TYR A 314 26.04 2.02 -13.80
N ALA A 315 26.59 3.08 -14.40
CA ALA A 315 27.32 4.13 -13.71
C ALA A 315 26.60 5.48 -13.78
N ALA A 316 26.64 6.23 -12.70
CA ALA A 316 26.09 7.57 -12.64
C ALA A 316 26.79 8.49 -13.65
N SER A 317 26.01 9.18 -14.47
CA SER A 317 26.52 10.17 -15.45
C SER A 317 25.42 11.14 -15.85
N ASP A 318 25.81 12.32 -16.34
CA ASP A 318 24.86 13.31 -16.89
C ASP A 318 24.12 12.78 -18.11
N ALA A 319 24.77 11.93 -18.90
CA ALA A 319 24.16 11.27 -20.07
C ALA A 319 23.00 10.36 -19.62
N LEU A 320 23.22 9.52 -18.62
CA LEU A 320 22.17 8.64 -18.07
C LEU A 320 21.05 9.45 -17.39
N ALA A 321 21.39 10.53 -16.68
CA ALA A 321 20.38 11.42 -16.09
C ALA A 321 19.47 12.01 -17.18
N LYS A 322 20.05 12.45 -18.29
CA LYS A 322 19.32 12.98 -19.45
C LYS A 322 18.46 11.91 -20.11
N GLU A 323 18.98 10.70 -20.26
CA GLU A 323 18.26 9.54 -20.79
C GLU A 323 17.03 9.24 -19.94
N LEU A 324 17.15 9.20 -18.59
CA LEU A 324 16.04 8.99 -17.67
C LEU A 324 14.99 10.09 -17.75
N GLN A 325 15.41 11.35 -17.92
CA GLN A 325 14.48 12.48 -18.10
C GLN A 325 13.64 12.31 -19.37
N VAL A 326 14.29 12.00 -20.49
CA VAL A 326 13.61 11.75 -21.78
C VAL A 326 12.70 10.53 -21.66
N PHE A 327 13.19 9.44 -21.07
CA PHE A 327 12.43 8.21 -20.88
C PHE A 327 11.10 8.43 -20.12
N VAL A 328 11.11 9.25 -19.06
CA VAL A 328 9.89 9.61 -18.32
C VAL A 328 9.00 10.52 -19.15
N LYS A 329 9.58 11.52 -19.84
CA LYS A 329 8.83 12.47 -20.67
C LYS A 329 8.04 11.78 -21.78
N ASP A 330 8.58 10.72 -22.37
CA ASP A 330 7.95 9.96 -23.44
C ASP A 330 6.83 9.01 -22.96
N ARG A 331 6.77 8.74 -21.65
CA ARG A 331 5.84 7.78 -21.03
C ARG A 331 4.82 8.40 -20.08
N THR A 332 4.97 9.68 -19.79
CA THR A 332 4.07 10.45 -18.93
C THR A 332 3.73 11.78 -19.61
N ALA A 333 2.87 12.59 -18.97
CA ALA A 333 2.65 13.94 -19.49
C ALA A 333 3.95 14.77 -19.43
N PRO A 334 4.24 15.62 -20.45
CA PRO A 334 5.51 16.35 -20.58
C PRO A 334 5.93 17.18 -19.38
N TYR A 335 4.99 17.62 -18.54
CA TYR A 335 5.27 18.40 -17.34
C TYR A 335 5.69 17.52 -16.13
N LYS A 336 5.59 16.19 -16.22
CA LYS A 336 5.86 15.24 -15.12
C LYS A 336 7.29 14.72 -15.07
N TYR A 337 8.14 14.99 -16.06
CA TYR A 337 9.50 14.46 -16.03
C TYR A 337 10.36 15.13 -14.95
N PRO A 338 11.27 14.39 -14.30
CA PRO A 338 12.15 14.94 -13.28
C PRO A 338 13.17 15.91 -13.91
N ARG A 339 13.25 17.13 -13.38
CA ARG A 339 14.25 18.11 -13.82
C ARG A 339 15.60 17.91 -13.17
N ILE A 340 15.60 17.28 -12.00
CA ILE A 340 16.78 16.84 -11.29
C ILE A 340 16.76 15.33 -11.19
N VAL A 341 17.85 14.67 -11.56
CA VAL A 341 18.10 13.26 -11.30
C VAL A 341 19.36 13.17 -10.45
N GLU A 342 19.21 12.69 -9.21
CA GLU A 342 20.31 12.46 -8.28
C GLU A 342 20.51 10.94 -8.14
N PHE A 343 21.72 10.47 -8.42
CA PHE A 343 22.05 9.07 -8.19
C PHE A 343 22.52 8.87 -6.76
N VAL A 344 21.92 7.90 -6.09
CA VAL A 344 22.19 7.58 -4.68
C VAL A 344 22.50 6.09 -4.54
N THR A 345 23.28 5.74 -3.52
CA THR A 345 23.60 4.34 -3.23
C THR A 345 22.43 3.60 -2.61
N GLU A 346 21.62 4.29 -1.81
CA GLU A 346 20.42 3.76 -1.17
C GLU A 346 19.40 4.87 -0.88
N LEU A 347 18.14 4.51 -0.76
CA LEU A 347 17.07 5.40 -0.31
C LEU A 347 16.82 5.24 1.19
N PRO A 348 16.52 6.33 1.93
CA PRO A 348 16.17 6.24 3.33
C PRO A 348 14.84 5.50 3.50
N LYS A 349 14.85 4.46 4.35
CA LYS A 349 13.69 3.60 4.57
C LYS A 349 13.32 3.52 6.05
N THR A 350 12.07 3.21 6.31
CA THR A 350 11.62 2.75 7.61
C THR A 350 12.12 1.32 7.86
N ILE A 351 12.06 0.83 9.09
CA ILE A 351 12.31 -0.58 9.43
C ILE A 351 11.45 -1.51 8.55
N SER A 352 10.30 -1.01 8.14
CA SER A 352 9.34 -1.71 7.29
C SER A 352 9.67 -1.69 5.79
N GLY A 353 10.75 -1.08 5.37
CA GLY A 353 11.16 -0.98 3.97
C GLY A 353 10.48 0.15 3.17
N LYS A 354 9.56 0.93 3.78
CA LYS A 354 8.91 2.06 3.10
C LYS A 354 9.87 3.26 3.00
N ILE A 355 9.88 3.91 1.84
CA ILE A 355 10.70 5.10 1.58
C ILE A 355 10.26 6.25 2.49
N ARG A 356 11.23 6.93 3.10
CA ARG A 356 11.04 8.09 3.97
C ARG A 356 11.20 9.38 3.17
N TYR A 357 10.15 9.77 2.44
CA TYR A 357 10.15 10.98 1.61
C TYR A 357 10.45 12.27 2.39
N ASN A 358 10.04 12.35 3.65
CA ASN A 358 10.37 13.48 4.51
C ASN A 358 11.87 13.66 4.69
N VAL A 359 12.64 12.58 4.90
CA VAL A 359 14.09 12.61 5.05
C VAL A 359 14.77 13.09 3.77
N ILE A 360 14.26 12.69 2.59
CA ILE A 360 14.76 13.15 1.31
C ILE A 360 14.54 14.65 1.17
N ARG A 361 13.31 15.13 1.47
CA ARG A 361 12.99 16.57 1.41
C ARG A 361 13.80 17.41 2.40
N GLU A 362 13.99 16.93 3.63
CA GLU A 362 14.82 17.61 4.65
C GLU A 362 16.27 17.75 4.20
N LYS A 363 16.84 16.71 3.59
CA LYS A 363 18.18 16.75 3.00
C LYS A 363 18.28 17.74 1.84
N ASP A 364 17.24 17.84 1.02
CA ASP A 364 17.21 18.78 -0.10
C ASP A 364 17.05 20.24 0.36
N ALA A 365 16.32 20.47 1.43
CA ALA A 365 16.15 21.81 2.02
C ALA A 365 17.41 22.35 2.71
N GLN A 366 18.41 21.49 2.99
CA GLN A 366 19.69 21.87 3.59
C GLN A 366 20.79 22.15 2.54
N LYS A 367 20.53 21.89 1.27
CA LYS A 367 21.42 22.19 0.14
C LYS A 367 21.14 23.59 -0.42
#